data_9749fbe512b7742c2dc55cd41429554b
#
_entry.id   9749fbe512b7742c2dc55cd41429554b
#
_cell.length_a   1.000
_cell.length_b   1.000
_cell.length_c   1.000
_cell.angle_alpha   90.00
_cell.angle_beta   90.00
_cell.angle_gamma   90.00
#
_symmetry.space_group_name_H-M   'P 1'
#
loop_
_entity.id
_entity.type
_entity.pdbx_description
1 polymer ?
#
loop_
_entity_poly.entity_id
_entity_poly.type
_entity_poly.pdbx_seq_one_letter_code
_entity_poly.pdbx_strand_id
1 'polypeptide(L)'
;VRDVDLERRRMALALHNGRVVDALNATKESLISRMGRGTPPLWLQTAMHQYLAAQDVHERVSSSHEHYDLLAQSFFHSDVLYRCQRVLTLLGEQALKLSVAIEAQTVPQHWGVTARAIEDMQAAVAHLASQPQSVGAASSPAQSRALRSLQALADNLTALAGVFAGALALPAHTAEAAVDYALFDREPRSLRDAWARLRSHWQLQSPWLRHSLRLSLSLMVGFALMQATADPHGYWILLTIVFVSQPQYAATQTRLMERAKGTAMGLALGWAVIQLFPGELVQAALLVLGGAVFFGARHTRYTLATAAVTTLLLLSFHQMGAASGVISARLLDTVVGCVIAALASWLVQPSWQSRHWPRLAAQVLQTQALYLREILAQYQGGKCDHLAYRLARRNAHNADAALSNSYSAMLKEPLHVRGNAEVVGNFLCLSHTQLNYLSALGAQRGGAAAQPMDEATRELAQSLLASLQQLGLELERAQQSGRVRKTHSAPAVAQVLREWGTVPAAPSAHSLMAAQLQLVGKVFPQLREQARQMVERG
;
A
#
# COMPACT_ATOMS: atom_id res chain seq x y z
N VAL A 1 15.71 8.77 -20.53
CA VAL A 1 14.50 9.01 -19.75
C VAL A 1 14.66 10.37 -19.10
N ARG A 2 13.73 11.30 -19.35
CA ARG A 2 13.79 12.64 -18.76
C ARG A 2 13.54 12.53 -17.25
N ASP A 3 14.21 13.34 -16.42
CA ASP A 3 14.08 13.29 -14.94
C ASP A 3 12.62 13.36 -14.47
N VAL A 4 11.78 14.15 -15.16
CA VAL A 4 10.35 14.28 -14.90
C VAL A 4 9.59 12.93 -15.07
N ASP A 5 9.98 12.09 -16.03
CA ASP A 5 9.35 10.78 -16.23
C ASP A 5 9.76 9.79 -15.14
N LEU A 6 10.97 9.92 -14.61
CA LEU A 6 11.47 9.10 -13.51
C LEU A 6 10.72 9.40 -12.20
N GLU A 7 10.55 10.68 -11.87
CA GLU A 7 9.80 11.10 -10.68
C GLU A 7 8.34 10.66 -10.74
N ARG A 8 7.69 10.82 -11.91
CA ARG A 8 6.31 10.35 -12.11
C ARG A 8 6.19 8.84 -11.93
N ARG A 9 7.15 8.05 -12.40
CA ARG A 9 7.18 6.60 -12.22
C ARG A 9 7.44 6.21 -10.76
N ARG A 10 8.31 6.91 -10.04
CA ARG A 10 8.54 6.70 -8.60
C ARG A 10 7.28 6.98 -7.79
N MET A 11 6.56 8.06 -8.10
CA MET A 11 5.28 8.37 -7.48
C MET A 11 4.25 7.28 -7.75
N ALA A 12 4.10 6.83 -9.00
CA ALA A 12 3.20 5.76 -9.35
C ALA A 12 3.54 4.46 -8.59
N LEU A 13 4.83 4.13 -8.47
CA LEU A 13 5.29 2.97 -7.70
C LEU A 13 4.91 3.07 -6.22
N ALA A 14 5.15 4.21 -5.57
CA ALA A 14 4.79 4.42 -4.18
C ALA A 14 3.27 4.27 -3.94
N LEU A 15 2.44 4.81 -4.85
CA LEU A 15 0.98 4.67 -4.78
C LEU A 15 0.52 3.22 -5.03
N HIS A 16 1.18 2.49 -5.93
CA HIS A 16 0.90 1.06 -6.16
C HIS A 16 1.29 0.21 -4.95
N ASN A 17 2.45 0.48 -4.35
CA ASN A 17 2.90 -0.20 -3.13
C ASN A 17 1.88 -0.05 -2.00
N GLY A 18 1.34 1.15 -1.79
CA GLY A 18 0.27 1.39 -0.81
C GLY A 18 -0.93 0.46 -1.02
N ARG A 19 -1.39 0.31 -2.26
CA ARG A 19 -2.52 -0.58 -2.59
C ARG A 19 -2.21 -2.06 -2.36
N VAL A 20 -0.98 -2.50 -2.65
CA VAL A 20 -0.54 -3.89 -2.38
C VAL A 20 -0.53 -4.18 -0.88
N VAL A 21 0.02 -3.27 -0.08
CA VAL A 21 0.07 -3.41 1.39
C VAL A 21 -1.34 -3.43 1.99
N ASP A 22 -2.25 -2.59 1.50
CA ASP A 22 -3.66 -2.60 1.93
C ASP A 22 -4.35 -3.94 1.60
N ALA A 23 -4.13 -4.46 0.39
CA ALA A 23 -4.67 -5.75 -0.02
C ALA A 23 -4.12 -6.90 0.84
N LEU A 24 -2.82 -6.88 1.15
CA LEU A 24 -2.20 -7.85 2.06
C LEU A 24 -2.80 -7.75 3.47
N ASN A 25 -3.00 -6.56 4.01
CA ASN A 25 -3.61 -6.37 5.32
C ASN A 25 -5.07 -6.83 5.35
N ALA A 26 -5.88 -6.49 4.33
CA ALA A 26 -7.26 -6.92 4.21
C ALA A 26 -7.38 -8.46 4.10
N THR A 27 -6.51 -9.09 3.31
CA THR A 27 -6.43 -10.56 3.21
C THR A 27 -6.08 -11.19 4.54
N LYS A 28 -5.08 -10.64 5.25
CA LYS A 28 -4.69 -11.08 6.59
C LYS A 28 -5.88 -11.03 7.56
N GLU A 29 -6.58 -9.90 7.65
CA GLU A 29 -7.74 -9.74 8.54
C GLU A 29 -8.84 -10.75 8.20
N SER A 30 -9.10 -10.96 6.92
CA SER A 30 -10.08 -11.95 6.44
C SER A 30 -9.70 -13.38 6.82
N LEU A 31 -8.42 -13.75 6.72
CA LEU A 31 -7.95 -15.08 7.11
C LEU A 31 -8.01 -15.28 8.63
N ILE A 32 -7.58 -14.28 9.41
CA ILE A 32 -7.61 -14.33 10.88
C ILE A 32 -9.04 -14.44 11.40
N SER A 33 -9.98 -13.67 10.83
CA SER A 33 -11.39 -13.71 11.26
C SER A 33 -12.04 -15.09 11.07
N ARG A 34 -11.45 -15.93 10.21
CA ARG A 34 -11.91 -17.32 9.96
C ARG A 34 -11.13 -18.38 10.72
N MET A 35 -10.07 -18.00 11.44
CA MET A 35 -9.33 -18.91 12.32
C MET A 35 -10.12 -19.17 13.61
N GLY A 36 -10.69 -20.37 13.75
CA GLY A 36 -11.32 -20.84 14.98
C GLY A 36 -10.31 -21.31 16.04
N ARG A 37 -10.83 -21.87 17.17
CA ARG A 37 -10.01 -22.42 18.28
C ARG A 37 -9.50 -23.84 18.02
N GLY A 38 -9.34 -24.29 16.82
CA GLY A 38 -8.89 -25.66 16.47
C GLY A 38 -7.86 -25.65 15.35
N THR A 39 -7.47 -26.84 14.90
CA THR A 39 -6.65 -26.96 13.67
C THR A 39 -7.41 -26.37 12.49
N PRO A 40 -6.82 -25.40 11.77
CA PRO A 40 -7.50 -24.75 10.65
C PRO A 40 -7.80 -25.78 9.54
N PRO A 41 -8.94 -25.67 8.85
CA PRO A 41 -9.29 -26.54 7.74
C PRO A 41 -8.29 -26.38 6.59
N LEU A 42 -8.14 -27.40 5.75
CA LEU A 42 -7.13 -27.45 4.67
C LEU A 42 -7.18 -26.24 3.75
N TRP A 43 -8.36 -25.78 3.36
CA TRP A 43 -8.51 -24.58 2.52
C TRP A 43 -7.93 -23.32 3.17
N LEU A 44 -8.06 -23.19 4.50
CA LEU A 44 -7.52 -22.05 5.25
C LEU A 44 -6.00 -22.15 5.39
N GLN A 45 -5.46 -23.36 5.55
CA GLN A 45 -4.01 -23.60 5.52
C GLN A 45 -3.42 -23.23 4.15
N THR A 46 -4.08 -23.65 3.06
CA THR A 46 -3.69 -23.30 1.68
C THR A 46 -3.73 -21.79 1.45
N ALA A 47 -4.83 -21.14 1.86
CA ALA A 47 -4.97 -19.69 1.74
C ALA A 47 -3.91 -18.92 2.56
N MET A 48 -3.55 -19.43 3.75
CA MET A 48 -2.47 -18.87 4.57
C MET A 48 -1.11 -19.03 3.89
N HIS A 49 -0.85 -20.21 3.31
CA HIS A 49 0.38 -20.43 2.53
C HIS A 49 0.50 -19.47 1.35
N GLN A 50 -0.58 -19.29 0.58
CA GLN A 50 -0.64 -18.33 -0.53
C GLN A 50 -0.45 -16.88 -0.05
N TYR A 51 -1.03 -16.52 1.09
CA TYR A 51 -0.82 -15.21 1.72
C TYR A 51 0.64 -14.98 2.12
N LEU A 52 1.31 -15.97 2.72
CA LEU A 52 2.73 -15.87 3.08
C LEU A 52 3.61 -15.78 1.82
N ALA A 53 3.29 -16.53 0.77
CA ALA A 53 3.97 -16.41 -0.53
C ALA A 53 3.79 -15.00 -1.13
N ALA A 54 2.60 -14.41 -1.06
CA ALA A 54 2.35 -13.04 -1.52
C ALA A 54 3.15 -12.00 -0.70
N GLN A 55 3.31 -12.21 0.62
CA GLN A 55 4.19 -11.39 1.44
C GLN A 55 5.66 -11.50 1.02
N ASP A 56 6.14 -12.74 0.76
CA ASP A 56 7.52 -12.96 0.33
C ASP A 56 7.78 -12.35 -1.07
N VAL A 57 6.82 -12.46 -1.99
CA VAL A 57 6.86 -11.75 -3.29
C VAL A 57 7.01 -10.23 -3.08
N HIS A 58 6.15 -9.64 -2.25
CA HIS A 58 6.22 -8.21 -1.94
C HIS A 58 7.57 -7.83 -1.31
N GLU A 59 8.12 -8.68 -0.44
CA GLU A 59 9.43 -8.50 0.15
C GLU A 59 10.54 -8.45 -0.89
N ARG A 60 10.57 -9.43 -1.78
CA ARG A 60 11.60 -9.54 -2.80
C ARG A 60 11.52 -8.44 -3.85
N VAL A 61 10.31 -8.06 -4.26
CA VAL A 61 10.10 -6.92 -5.17
C VAL A 61 10.58 -5.62 -4.52
N SER A 62 10.23 -5.37 -3.25
CA SER A 62 10.66 -4.16 -2.53
C SER A 62 12.18 -4.12 -2.29
N SER A 63 12.84 -5.28 -2.20
CA SER A 63 14.29 -5.39 -1.99
C SER A 63 15.11 -5.44 -3.29
N SER A 64 14.48 -5.47 -4.46
CA SER A 64 15.16 -5.50 -5.76
C SER A 64 15.70 -4.14 -6.23
N HIS A 65 15.60 -3.10 -5.40
CA HIS A 65 16.06 -1.76 -5.73
C HIS A 65 17.58 -1.62 -5.52
N GLU A 66 18.30 -1.73 -6.63
CA GLU A 66 19.75 -1.59 -6.73
C GLU A 66 20.13 -0.20 -7.26
N HIS A 67 21.44 0.05 -7.40
CA HIS A 67 21.98 1.25 -8.02
C HIS A 67 21.72 1.29 -9.54
N TYR A 68 20.50 1.58 -9.97
CA TYR A 68 20.12 1.55 -11.38
C TYR A 68 21.00 2.46 -12.27
N ASP A 69 21.40 3.63 -11.76
CA ASP A 69 22.28 4.54 -12.52
C ASP A 69 23.66 3.92 -12.75
N LEU A 70 24.21 3.25 -11.73
CA LEU A 70 25.48 2.54 -11.84
C LEU A 70 25.38 1.34 -12.80
N LEU A 71 24.29 0.57 -12.70
CA LEU A 71 24.02 -0.55 -13.59
C LEU A 71 23.86 -0.08 -15.04
N ALA A 72 23.07 0.98 -15.25
CA ALA A 72 22.86 1.57 -16.56
C ALA A 72 24.16 2.07 -17.20
N GLN A 73 24.99 2.81 -16.43
CA GLN A 73 26.28 3.32 -16.93
C GLN A 73 27.26 2.19 -17.21
N SER A 74 27.31 1.15 -16.36
CA SER A 74 28.28 0.06 -16.50
C SER A 74 27.92 -0.95 -17.59
N PHE A 75 26.61 -1.18 -17.82
CA PHE A 75 26.12 -2.25 -18.70
C PHE A 75 25.24 -1.75 -19.85
N PHE A 76 25.32 -0.44 -20.18
CA PHE A 76 24.52 0.17 -21.25
C PHE A 76 24.70 -0.54 -22.61
N HIS A 77 25.91 -1.00 -22.92
CA HIS A 77 26.26 -1.66 -24.17
C HIS A 77 26.09 -3.19 -24.13
N SER A 78 25.55 -3.74 -23.03
CA SER A 78 25.26 -5.17 -22.89
C SER A 78 23.75 -5.43 -22.89
N ASP A 79 23.35 -6.64 -23.30
CA ASP A 79 21.95 -7.05 -23.31
C ASP A 79 21.44 -7.55 -21.93
N VAL A 80 22.32 -7.62 -20.92
CA VAL A 80 22.02 -8.19 -19.62
C VAL A 80 20.88 -7.48 -18.90
N LEU A 81 20.83 -6.15 -18.96
CA LEU A 81 19.74 -5.38 -18.34
C LEU A 81 18.40 -5.64 -19.04
N TYR A 82 18.40 -5.83 -20.35
CA TYR A 82 17.23 -6.23 -21.11
C TYR A 82 16.74 -7.64 -20.71
N ARG A 83 17.66 -8.57 -20.45
CA ARG A 83 17.31 -9.91 -19.94
C ARG A 83 16.70 -9.86 -18.56
N CYS A 84 17.25 -9.04 -17.65
CA CYS A 84 16.64 -8.78 -16.34
C CYS A 84 15.22 -8.17 -16.48
N GLN A 85 15.04 -7.20 -17.34
CA GLN A 85 13.73 -6.59 -17.62
C GLN A 85 12.74 -7.62 -18.18
N ARG A 86 13.17 -8.50 -19.09
CA ARG A 86 12.35 -9.58 -19.63
C ARG A 86 11.87 -10.53 -18.54
N VAL A 87 12.77 -10.94 -17.63
CA VAL A 87 12.41 -11.79 -16.48
C VAL A 87 11.38 -11.10 -15.60
N LEU A 88 11.58 -9.82 -15.26
CA LEU A 88 10.61 -9.03 -14.49
C LEU A 88 9.24 -8.95 -15.14
N THR A 89 9.20 -8.74 -16.45
CA THR A 89 7.93 -8.69 -17.22
C THR A 89 7.22 -10.04 -17.15
N LEU A 90 7.93 -11.14 -17.38
CA LEU A 90 7.38 -12.49 -17.30
C LEU A 90 6.88 -12.84 -15.90
N LEU A 91 7.61 -12.45 -14.85
CA LEU A 91 7.16 -12.62 -13.47
C LEU A 91 5.91 -11.81 -13.16
N GLY A 92 5.78 -10.59 -13.68
CA GLY A 92 4.56 -9.78 -13.59
C GLY A 92 3.36 -10.46 -14.26
N GLU A 93 3.54 -11.02 -15.46
CA GLU A 93 2.51 -11.82 -16.15
C GLU A 93 2.14 -13.08 -15.36
N GLN A 94 3.13 -13.76 -14.77
CA GLN A 94 2.89 -14.93 -13.91
C GLN A 94 2.10 -14.56 -12.65
N ALA A 95 2.33 -13.40 -12.04
CA ALA A 95 1.54 -12.93 -10.92
C ALA A 95 0.06 -12.80 -11.28
N LEU A 96 -0.24 -12.25 -12.47
CA LEU A 96 -1.62 -12.14 -12.96
C LEU A 96 -2.24 -13.52 -13.23
N LYS A 97 -1.51 -14.44 -13.88
CA LYS A 97 -1.98 -15.81 -14.12
C LYS A 97 -2.22 -16.56 -12.81
N LEU A 98 -1.32 -16.38 -11.83
CA LEU A 98 -1.45 -16.98 -10.51
C LEU A 98 -2.70 -16.45 -9.77
N SER A 99 -3.00 -15.15 -9.86
CA SER A 99 -4.20 -14.59 -9.25
C SER A 99 -5.48 -15.20 -9.81
N VAL A 100 -5.56 -15.36 -11.15
CA VAL A 100 -6.69 -16.02 -11.82
C VAL A 100 -6.78 -17.50 -11.44
N ALA A 101 -5.65 -18.20 -11.36
CA ALA A 101 -5.61 -19.61 -10.98
C ALA A 101 -6.07 -19.85 -9.53
N ILE A 102 -5.69 -18.96 -8.59
CA ILE A 102 -6.16 -18.99 -7.20
C ILE A 102 -7.67 -18.77 -7.15
N GLU A 103 -8.20 -17.79 -7.88
CA GLU A 103 -9.63 -17.51 -7.94
C GLU A 103 -10.42 -18.68 -8.55
N ALA A 104 -9.92 -19.26 -9.64
CA ALA A 104 -10.54 -20.39 -10.33
C ALA A 104 -10.25 -21.76 -9.69
N GLN A 105 -9.41 -21.84 -8.66
CA GLN A 105 -8.92 -23.07 -8.04
C GLN A 105 -8.29 -24.05 -9.06
N THR A 106 -7.55 -23.51 -10.05
CA THR A 106 -6.87 -24.27 -11.10
C THR A 106 -5.35 -24.19 -10.92
N VAL A 107 -4.64 -25.15 -11.51
CA VAL A 107 -3.17 -25.12 -11.52
C VAL A 107 -2.70 -24.41 -12.79
N PRO A 108 -1.91 -23.32 -12.71
CA PRO A 108 -1.39 -22.66 -13.90
C PRO A 108 -0.45 -23.59 -14.65
N GLN A 109 -0.69 -23.73 -15.94
CA GLN A 109 0.20 -24.45 -16.84
C GLN A 109 1.22 -23.46 -17.43
N HIS A 110 2.48 -23.91 -17.64
CA HIS A 110 3.55 -23.20 -18.36
C HIS A 110 4.42 -22.21 -17.57
N TRP A 111 5.36 -22.74 -16.80
CA TRP A 111 6.52 -22.01 -16.29
C TRP A 111 7.73 -22.04 -17.25
N GLY A 112 7.68 -22.80 -18.35
CA GLY A 112 8.84 -23.08 -19.20
C GLY A 112 9.48 -21.85 -19.86
N VAL A 113 8.67 -20.84 -20.23
CA VAL A 113 9.19 -19.59 -20.83
C VAL A 113 9.94 -18.75 -19.78
N THR A 114 9.41 -18.67 -18.57
CA THR A 114 10.04 -17.93 -17.47
C THR A 114 11.32 -18.61 -17.01
N ALA A 115 11.33 -19.95 -16.90
CA ALA A 115 12.52 -20.71 -16.54
C ALA A 115 13.66 -20.49 -17.54
N ARG A 116 13.39 -20.59 -18.85
CA ARG A 116 14.39 -20.30 -19.89
C ARG A 116 14.92 -18.87 -19.83
N ALA A 117 14.04 -17.89 -19.60
CA ALA A 117 14.46 -16.50 -19.48
C ALA A 117 15.38 -16.27 -18.26
N ILE A 118 15.18 -17.01 -17.18
CA ILE A 118 16.05 -16.98 -15.99
C ILE A 118 17.39 -17.63 -16.31
N GLU A 119 17.40 -18.78 -16.97
CA GLU A 119 18.64 -19.44 -17.41
C GLU A 119 19.45 -18.53 -18.34
N ASP A 120 18.79 -17.89 -19.34
CA ASP A 120 19.40 -16.92 -20.25
C ASP A 120 20.00 -15.71 -19.50
N MET A 121 19.30 -15.21 -18.49
CA MET A 121 19.78 -14.10 -17.65
C MET A 121 21.00 -14.53 -16.82
N GLN A 122 20.92 -15.68 -16.17
CA GLN A 122 22.02 -16.18 -15.34
C GLN A 122 23.28 -16.47 -16.18
N ALA A 123 23.10 -17.06 -17.38
CA ALA A 123 24.20 -17.29 -18.33
C ALA A 123 24.86 -15.96 -18.76
N ALA A 124 24.08 -14.93 -19.04
CA ALA A 124 24.61 -13.62 -19.40
C ALA A 124 25.39 -12.95 -18.24
N VAL A 125 24.89 -13.05 -17.00
CA VAL A 125 25.57 -12.55 -15.81
C VAL A 125 26.87 -13.32 -15.56
N ALA A 126 26.85 -14.64 -15.67
CA ALA A 126 28.04 -15.50 -15.54
C ALA A 126 29.09 -15.18 -16.61
N HIS A 127 28.66 -14.96 -17.86
CA HIS A 127 29.55 -14.58 -18.96
C HIS A 127 30.24 -13.23 -18.68
N LEU A 128 29.50 -12.22 -18.20
CA LEU A 128 30.10 -10.93 -17.79
C LEU A 128 31.10 -11.09 -16.64
N ALA A 129 30.82 -11.98 -15.71
CA ALA A 129 31.72 -12.26 -14.58
C ALA A 129 33.01 -12.99 -15.00
N SER A 130 32.94 -13.82 -16.07
CA SER A 130 34.07 -14.62 -16.56
C SER A 130 34.94 -13.91 -17.60
N GLN A 131 34.49 -12.75 -18.14
CA GLN A 131 35.28 -12.03 -19.13
C GLN A 131 36.60 -11.57 -18.49
N PRO A 132 37.76 -11.96 -19.05
CA PRO A 132 39.06 -11.48 -18.57
C PRO A 132 39.06 -9.97 -18.76
N GLN A 133 39.14 -9.25 -17.64
CA GLN A 133 39.30 -7.81 -17.67
C GLN A 133 40.57 -7.52 -18.48
N SER A 134 40.44 -6.74 -19.53
CA SER A 134 41.52 -6.43 -20.48
C SER A 134 42.81 -6.16 -19.74
N VAL A 135 43.83 -6.94 -20.07
CA VAL A 135 45.18 -6.89 -19.51
C VAL A 135 45.69 -5.45 -19.65
N GLY A 136 45.72 -4.67 -18.54
CA GLY A 136 46.25 -3.31 -18.54
C GLY A 136 45.43 -2.23 -17.81
N ALA A 137 44.14 -2.43 -17.58
CA ALA A 137 43.34 -1.51 -16.76
C ALA A 137 42.88 -2.25 -15.51
N ALA A 138 43.44 -1.88 -14.34
CA ALA A 138 42.90 -2.34 -13.06
C ALA A 138 41.39 -2.10 -13.06
N SER A 139 40.60 -3.16 -12.86
CA SER A 139 39.15 -3.07 -12.82
C SER A 139 38.73 -1.93 -11.92
N SER A 140 38.05 -0.94 -12.51
CA SER A 140 37.54 0.19 -11.72
C SER A 140 36.71 -0.36 -10.56
N PRO A 141 36.93 0.08 -9.31
CA PRO A 141 36.14 -0.32 -8.14
C PRO A 141 34.62 -0.14 -8.37
N ALA A 142 34.24 0.78 -9.27
CA ALA A 142 32.87 1.00 -9.71
C ALA A 142 32.33 -0.20 -10.53
N GLN A 143 33.12 -0.75 -11.44
CA GLN A 143 32.72 -1.86 -12.29
C GLN A 143 32.54 -3.17 -11.48
N SER A 144 33.44 -3.43 -10.53
CA SER A 144 33.30 -4.57 -9.62
C SER A 144 32.08 -4.45 -8.70
N ARG A 145 31.71 -3.24 -8.30
CA ARG A 145 30.48 -2.96 -7.54
C ARG A 145 29.23 -3.17 -8.42
N ALA A 146 29.25 -2.66 -9.65
CA ALA A 146 28.16 -2.83 -10.60
C ALA A 146 27.90 -4.32 -10.89
N LEU A 147 28.92 -5.12 -11.08
CA LEU A 147 28.78 -6.56 -11.32
C LEU A 147 28.16 -7.27 -10.11
N ARG A 148 28.58 -6.94 -8.89
CA ARG A 148 27.96 -7.51 -7.67
C ARG A 148 26.50 -7.11 -7.49
N SER A 149 26.16 -5.85 -7.76
CA SER A 149 24.74 -5.41 -7.75
C SER A 149 23.92 -6.14 -8.82
N LEU A 150 24.49 -6.40 -9.99
CA LEU A 150 23.84 -7.16 -11.06
C LEU A 150 23.61 -8.63 -10.64
N GLN A 151 24.62 -9.26 -10.02
CA GLN A 151 24.50 -10.61 -9.47
C GLN A 151 23.40 -10.69 -8.40
N ALA A 152 23.41 -9.74 -7.43
CA ALA A 152 22.39 -9.68 -6.39
C ALA A 152 20.96 -9.50 -6.96
N LEU A 153 20.82 -8.70 -8.02
CA LEU A 153 19.54 -8.54 -8.73
C LEU A 153 19.12 -9.86 -9.38
N ALA A 154 20.03 -10.54 -10.10
CA ALA A 154 19.73 -11.80 -10.76
C ALA A 154 19.36 -12.92 -9.78
N ASP A 155 20.06 -13.01 -8.64
CA ASP A 155 19.77 -13.95 -7.57
C ASP A 155 18.39 -13.68 -6.94
N ASN A 156 18.06 -12.42 -6.73
CA ASN A 156 16.74 -12.04 -6.20
C ASN A 156 15.61 -12.37 -7.18
N LEU A 157 15.80 -12.13 -8.48
CA LEU A 157 14.81 -12.49 -9.52
C LEU A 157 14.61 -14.00 -9.62
N THR A 158 15.68 -14.77 -9.50
CA THR A 158 15.64 -16.24 -9.48
C THR A 158 14.89 -16.75 -8.24
N ALA A 159 15.20 -16.20 -7.09
CA ALA A 159 14.51 -16.54 -5.85
C ALA A 159 13.02 -16.15 -5.87
N LEU A 160 12.68 -15.01 -6.50
CA LEU A 160 11.30 -14.58 -6.70
C LEU A 160 10.52 -15.58 -7.57
N ALA A 161 11.13 -16.09 -8.64
CA ALA A 161 10.52 -17.15 -9.46
C ALA A 161 10.26 -18.43 -8.65
N GLY A 162 11.18 -18.80 -7.77
CA GLY A 162 11.00 -19.92 -6.84
C GLY A 162 9.79 -19.77 -5.93
N VAL A 163 9.55 -18.56 -5.41
CA VAL A 163 8.38 -18.26 -4.58
C VAL A 163 7.08 -18.41 -5.39
N PHE A 164 7.03 -17.92 -6.63
CA PHE A 164 5.87 -18.11 -7.50
C PHE A 164 5.60 -19.59 -7.80
N ALA A 165 6.64 -20.37 -8.07
CA ALA A 165 6.51 -21.81 -8.31
C ALA A 165 5.99 -22.55 -7.07
N GLY A 166 6.42 -22.14 -5.86
CA GLY A 166 5.99 -22.73 -4.60
C GLY A 166 4.60 -22.28 -4.10
N ALA A 167 4.08 -21.16 -4.59
CA ALA A 167 2.85 -20.55 -4.06
C ALA A 167 1.58 -21.42 -4.24
N LEU A 168 1.57 -22.32 -5.20
CA LEU A 168 0.47 -23.27 -5.45
C LEU A 168 0.78 -24.70 -4.97
N ALA A 169 2.00 -24.96 -4.47
CA ALA A 169 2.30 -26.24 -3.88
C ALA A 169 1.39 -26.45 -2.66
N LEU A 170 0.75 -27.62 -2.57
CA LEU A 170 0.05 -28.00 -1.35
C LEU A 170 1.08 -27.99 -0.20
N PRO A 171 0.77 -27.39 0.94
CA PRO A 171 1.67 -27.47 2.07
C PRO A 171 1.93 -28.95 2.36
N ALA A 172 3.17 -29.41 2.14
CA ALA A 172 3.58 -30.72 2.61
C ALA A 172 3.22 -30.78 4.10
N HIS A 173 2.76 -31.92 4.59
CA HIS A 173 2.38 -32.16 5.99
C HIS A 173 3.55 -32.00 6.99
N THR A 174 4.52 -31.17 6.68
CA THR A 174 5.53 -30.73 7.63
C THR A 174 4.83 -29.85 8.66
N ALA A 175 4.33 -30.54 9.69
CA ALA A 175 4.12 -29.94 10.99
C ALA A 175 5.26 -28.92 11.25
N GLU A 176 4.90 -27.75 11.77
CA GLU A 176 5.88 -26.80 12.35
C GLU A 176 6.50 -25.72 11.44
N ALA A 177 5.92 -25.31 10.33
CA ALA A 177 5.94 -23.87 10.16
C ALA A 177 4.97 -23.29 11.19
N ALA A 178 5.42 -23.14 12.43
CA ALA A 178 4.67 -22.44 13.46
C ALA A 178 4.39 -21.05 12.89
N VAL A 179 3.18 -20.90 12.34
CA VAL A 179 2.67 -19.58 11.96
C VAL A 179 2.81 -18.78 13.24
N ASP A 180 3.72 -17.83 13.25
CA ASP A 180 4.04 -17.06 14.43
C ASP A 180 2.82 -16.18 14.73
N TYR A 181 1.87 -16.76 15.48
CA TYR A 181 0.58 -16.13 15.84
C TYR A 181 0.78 -14.82 16.59
N ALA A 182 2.00 -14.54 17.07
CA ALA A 182 2.36 -13.26 17.67
C ALA A 182 2.41 -12.10 16.65
N LEU A 183 2.51 -12.40 15.34
CA LEU A 183 2.35 -11.41 14.28
C LEU A 183 0.90 -10.94 14.10
N PHE A 184 -0.05 -11.64 14.70
CA PHE A 184 -1.46 -11.33 14.56
C PHE A 184 -1.95 -10.63 15.83
N ASP A 185 -2.42 -9.40 15.69
CA ASP A 185 -3.07 -8.66 16.76
C ASP A 185 -4.38 -9.40 17.14
N ARG A 186 -4.46 -9.88 18.36
CA ARG A 186 -5.60 -10.72 18.79
C ARG A 186 -6.79 -9.85 19.19
N GLU A 187 -7.99 -10.39 18.99
CA GLU A 187 -9.22 -9.87 19.57
C GLU A 187 -9.07 -9.64 21.09
N PRO A 188 -9.83 -8.70 21.69
CA PRO A 188 -9.72 -8.42 23.11
C PRO A 188 -9.89 -9.71 23.93
N ARG A 189 -8.91 -10.03 24.77
CA ARG A 189 -8.88 -11.27 25.56
C ARG A 189 -9.82 -11.26 26.74
N SER A 190 -10.32 -10.07 27.11
CA SER A 190 -11.23 -9.88 28.25
C SER A 190 -12.19 -8.72 28.01
N LEU A 191 -13.31 -8.70 28.72
CA LEU A 191 -14.25 -7.57 28.71
C LEU A 191 -13.58 -6.26 29.16
N ARG A 192 -12.59 -6.34 30.03
CA ARG A 192 -11.78 -5.19 30.47
C ARG A 192 -10.92 -4.63 29.34
N ASP A 193 -10.31 -5.50 28.52
CA ASP A 193 -9.57 -5.11 27.32
C ASP A 193 -10.48 -4.50 26.26
N ALA A 194 -11.66 -5.10 26.05
CA ALA A 194 -12.67 -4.56 25.15
C ALA A 194 -13.13 -3.16 25.59
N TRP A 195 -13.36 -2.99 26.90
CA TRP A 195 -13.72 -1.69 27.48
C TRP A 195 -12.59 -0.66 27.38
N ALA A 196 -11.36 -1.05 27.64
CA ALA A 196 -10.18 -0.18 27.49
C ALA A 196 -10.01 0.30 26.04
N ARG A 197 -10.19 -0.60 25.07
CA ARG A 197 -10.18 -0.26 23.62
C ARG A 197 -11.35 0.65 23.26
N LEU A 198 -12.55 0.39 23.75
CA LEU A 198 -13.71 1.26 23.53
C LEU A 198 -13.47 2.65 24.10
N ARG A 199 -12.95 2.73 25.33
CA ARG A 199 -12.63 4.00 25.98
C ARG A 199 -11.54 4.79 25.24
N SER A 200 -10.54 4.13 24.64
CA SER A 200 -9.52 4.81 23.85
C SER A 200 -10.09 5.45 22.58
N HIS A 201 -11.22 4.95 22.06
CA HIS A 201 -11.93 5.54 20.93
C HIS A 201 -12.91 6.64 21.32
N TRP A 202 -13.21 6.81 22.62
CA TRP A 202 -14.15 7.84 23.13
C TRP A 202 -13.50 9.21 23.33
N GLN A 203 -12.55 9.55 22.48
CA GLN A 203 -11.93 10.87 22.43
C GLN A 203 -12.45 11.63 21.22
N LEU A 204 -12.71 12.94 21.36
CA LEU A 204 -13.16 13.82 20.27
C LEU A 204 -12.18 13.83 19.07
N GLN A 205 -10.96 13.41 19.29
CA GLN A 205 -9.96 13.26 18.24
C GLN A 205 -10.11 11.92 17.48
N SER A 206 -10.89 10.96 17.99
CA SER A 206 -11.11 9.67 17.33
C SER A 206 -11.89 9.84 16.02
N PRO A 207 -11.40 9.29 14.89
CA PRO A 207 -12.12 9.34 13.63
C PRO A 207 -13.49 8.66 13.69
N TRP A 208 -13.61 7.62 14.50
CA TRP A 208 -14.85 6.87 14.70
C TRP A 208 -15.92 7.68 15.44
N LEU A 209 -15.54 8.38 16.52
CA LEU A 209 -16.48 9.22 17.26
C LEU A 209 -16.97 10.40 16.40
N ARG A 210 -16.07 11.04 15.65
CA ARG A 210 -16.43 12.11 14.71
C ARG A 210 -17.39 11.61 13.62
N HIS A 211 -17.13 10.40 13.09
CA HIS A 211 -18.01 9.80 12.10
C HIS A 211 -19.40 9.49 12.67
N SER A 212 -19.46 8.89 13.86
CA SER A 212 -20.72 8.57 14.52
C SER A 212 -21.55 9.84 14.79
N LEU A 213 -20.93 10.91 15.32
CA LEU A 213 -21.59 12.19 15.56
C LEU A 213 -22.14 12.80 14.25
N ARG A 214 -21.32 12.80 13.20
CA ARG A 214 -21.69 13.31 11.89
C ARG A 214 -22.84 12.51 11.28
N LEU A 215 -22.77 11.18 11.34
CA LEU A 215 -23.82 10.30 10.84
C LEU A 215 -25.12 10.49 11.59
N SER A 216 -25.09 10.55 12.92
CA SER A 216 -26.27 10.78 13.77
C SER A 216 -26.93 12.12 13.45
N LEU A 217 -26.15 13.19 13.33
CA LEU A 217 -26.68 14.51 12.97
C LEU A 217 -27.28 14.51 11.56
N SER A 218 -26.63 13.85 10.58
CA SER A 218 -27.15 13.74 9.22
C SER A 218 -28.48 12.98 9.18
N LEU A 219 -28.59 11.90 9.97
CA LEU A 219 -29.83 11.13 10.08
C LEU A 219 -30.95 11.92 10.76
N MET A 220 -30.63 12.71 11.80
CA MET A 220 -31.61 13.60 12.45
C MET A 220 -32.15 14.62 11.45
N VAL A 221 -31.29 15.27 10.67
CA VAL A 221 -31.70 16.23 9.65
C VAL A 221 -32.54 15.54 8.56
N GLY A 222 -32.09 14.38 8.07
CA GLY A 222 -32.84 13.60 7.07
C GLY A 222 -34.22 13.16 7.58
N PHE A 223 -34.29 12.72 8.85
CA PHE A 223 -35.56 12.34 9.48
C PHE A 223 -36.50 13.52 9.66
N ALA A 224 -35.99 14.65 10.13
CA ALA A 224 -36.78 15.87 10.27
C ALA A 224 -37.36 16.35 8.92
N LEU A 225 -36.55 16.26 7.84
CA LEU A 225 -36.98 16.60 6.50
C LEU A 225 -38.06 15.63 6.00
N MET A 226 -37.88 14.33 6.19
CA MET A 226 -38.85 13.30 5.87
C MET A 226 -40.21 13.57 6.55
N GLN A 227 -40.20 13.91 7.83
CA GLN A 227 -41.44 14.26 8.56
C GLN A 227 -42.09 15.57 8.07
N ALA A 228 -41.28 16.57 7.75
CA ALA A 228 -41.78 17.86 7.27
C ALA A 228 -42.41 17.78 5.87
N THR A 229 -41.90 16.90 5.00
CA THR A 229 -42.43 16.72 3.63
C THR A 229 -43.58 15.74 3.57
N ALA A 230 -43.81 14.94 4.63
CA ALA A 230 -44.82 13.87 4.68
C ALA A 230 -44.74 12.90 3.45
N ASP A 231 -43.54 12.75 2.87
CA ASP A 231 -43.32 11.90 1.69
C ASP A 231 -43.35 10.42 2.11
N PRO A 232 -44.24 9.59 1.55
CA PRO A 232 -44.27 8.15 1.86
C PRO A 232 -42.99 7.40 1.50
N HIS A 233 -42.15 7.97 0.63
CA HIS A 233 -40.87 7.40 0.21
C HIS A 233 -39.64 7.99 0.92
N GLY A 234 -39.82 8.99 1.78
CA GLY A 234 -38.71 9.77 2.41
C GLY A 234 -37.66 8.94 3.19
N TYR A 235 -37.97 7.66 3.55
CA TYR A 235 -36.98 6.75 4.14
C TYR A 235 -35.80 6.47 3.20
N TRP A 236 -35.92 6.71 1.89
CA TRP A 236 -34.80 6.58 0.95
C TRP A 236 -33.73 7.64 1.17
N ILE A 237 -34.08 8.80 1.71
CA ILE A 237 -33.12 9.84 2.14
C ILE A 237 -32.21 9.26 3.21
N LEU A 238 -32.81 8.66 4.27
CA LEU A 238 -32.05 8.05 5.38
C LEU A 238 -31.14 6.92 4.91
N LEU A 239 -31.67 6.06 4.05
CA LEU A 239 -30.92 4.94 3.48
C LEU A 239 -29.72 5.44 2.66
N THR A 240 -29.91 6.53 1.88
CA THR A 240 -28.83 7.15 1.11
C THR A 240 -27.76 7.74 2.03
N ILE A 241 -28.15 8.45 3.10
CA ILE A 241 -27.22 9.00 4.09
C ILE A 241 -26.36 7.90 4.70
N VAL A 242 -26.96 6.77 5.13
CA VAL A 242 -26.23 5.65 5.75
C VAL A 242 -25.21 5.04 4.80
N PHE A 243 -25.60 4.77 3.55
CA PHE A 243 -24.71 4.10 2.60
C PHE A 243 -23.60 4.99 2.04
N VAL A 244 -23.81 6.30 2.00
CA VAL A 244 -22.86 7.25 1.43
C VAL A 244 -21.88 7.78 2.48
N SER A 245 -22.33 7.95 3.73
CA SER A 245 -21.48 8.49 4.80
C SER A 245 -20.33 7.54 5.14
N GLN A 246 -19.11 8.05 5.05
CA GLN A 246 -17.88 7.33 5.39
C GLN A 246 -17.06 8.11 6.42
N PRO A 247 -16.18 7.44 7.20
CA PRO A 247 -15.33 8.12 8.18
C PRO A 247 -14.44 9.21 7.58
N GLN A 248 -13.94 8.99 6.36
CA GLN A 248 -13.05 9.93 5.65
C GLN A 248 -13.84 10.74 4.61
N TYR A 249 -13.51 12.04 4.49
CA TYR A 249 -14.09 12.92 3.48
C TYR A 249 -13.94 12.38 2.05
N ALA A 250 -12.73 11.99 1.67
CA ALA A 250 -12.44 11.46 0.34
C ALA A 250 -13.24 10.19 -0.01
N ALA A 251 -13.46 9.31 0.97
CA ALA A 251 -14.27 8.12 0.80
C ALA A 251 -15.75 8.47 0.64
N THR A 252 -16.26 9.45 1.42
CA THR A 252 -17.63 9.96 1.27
C THR A 252 -17.84 10.55 -0.13
N GLN A 253 -16.93 11.39 -0.63
CA GLN A 253 -17.01 11.96 -1.98
C GLN A 253 -17.04 10.88 -3.07
N THR A 254 -16.22 9.86 -2.96
CA THR A 254 -16.22 8.73 -3.89
C THR A 254 -17.58 8.01 -3.87
N ARG A 255 -18.11 7.70 -2.68
CA ARG A 255 -19.40 7.04 -2.51
C ARG A 255 -20.58 7.88 -3.01
N LEU A 256 -20.54 9.21 -2.83
CA LEU A 256 -21.52 10.15 -3.39
C LEU A 256 -21.60 10.02 -4.91
N MET A 257 -20.45 10.10 -5.59
CA MET A 257 -20.37 10.01 -7.04
C MET A 257 -20.80 8.63 -7.55
N GLU A 258 -20.39 7.56 -6.89
CA GLU A 258 -20.79 6.19 -7.22
C GLU A 258 -22.31 5.99 -7.05
N ARG A 259 -22.89 6.53 -5.96
CA ARG A 259 -24.33 6.47 -5.68
C ARG A 259 -25.13 7.22 -6.73
N ALA A 260 -24.74 8.46 -7.04
CA ALA A 260 -25.41 9.28 -8.04
C ALA A 260 -25.40 8.62 -9.43
N LYS A 261 -24.20 8.17 -9.87
CA LYS A 261 -24.04 7.46 -11.15
C LYS A 261 -24.85 6.16 -11.18
N GLY A 262 -24.76 5.35 -10.14
CA GLY A 262 -25.48 4.06 -10.06
C GLY A 262 -26.99 4.25 -10.05
N THR A 263 -27.51 5.23 -9.31
CA THR A 263 -28.95 5.53 -9.30
C THR A 263 -29.43 6.03 -10.68
N ALA A 264 -28.71 6.95 -11.31
CA ALA A 264 -29.07 7.44 -12.65
C ALA A 264 -29.06 6.30 -13.69
N MET A 265 -28.01 5.46 -13.69
CA MET A 265 -27.94 4.29 -14.57
C MET A 265 -29.09 3.29 -14.30
N GLY A 266 -29.37 3.02 -13.03
CA GLY A 266 -30.42 2.08 -12.64
C GLY A 266 -31.82 2.57 -13.01
N LEU A 267 -32.09 3.87 -12.87
CA LEU A 267 -33.35 4.48 -13.32
C LEU A 267 -33.50 4.42 -14.85
N ALA A 268 -32.44 4.75 -15.59
CA ALA A 268 -32.45 4.67 -17.06
C ALA A 268 -32.64 3.23 -17.55
N LEU A 269 -31.93 2.26 -16.96
CA LEU A 269 -32.10 0.84 -17.30
C LEU A 269 -33.50 0.33 -16.93
N GLY A 270 -34.00 0.64 -15.74
CA GLY A 270 -35.31 0.20 -15.29
C GLY A 270 -36.43 0.79 -16.17
N TRP A 271 -36.33 2.09 -16.52
CA TRP A 271 -37.26 2.72 -17.45
C TRP A 271 -37.23 2.07 -18.83
N ALA A 272 -36.02 1.82 -19.38
CA ALA A 272 -35.84 1.16 -20.67
C ALA A 272 -36.46 -0.26 -20.68
N VAL A 273 -36.22 -1.04 -19.61
CA VAL A 273 -36.80 -2.39 -19.45
C VAL A 273 -38.34 -2.34 -19.45
N ILE A 274 -38.94 -1.40 -18.73
CA ILE A 274 -40.41 -1.23 -18.67
C ILE A 274 -40.98 -0.91 -20.05
N GLN A 275 -40.29 -0.06 -20.84
CA GLN A 275 -40.75 0.33 -22.16
C GLN A 275 -40.52 -0.76 -23.23
N LEU A 276 -39.39 -1.43 -23.20
CA LEU A 276 -39.00 -2.41 -24.23
C LEU A 276 -39.58 -3.82 -23.99
N PHE A 277 -39.85 -4.17 -22.72
CA PHE A 277 -40.32 -5.51 -22.33
C PHE A 277 -41.59 -5.42 -21.47
N PRO A 278 -42.74 -5.20 -22.04
CA PRO A 278 -44.01 -5.02 -21.29
C PRO A 278 -44.53 -6.34 -20.67
N GLY A 279 -43.95 -7.49 -21.04
CA GLY A 279 -44.35 -8.79 -20.50
C GLY A 279 -43.92 -9.01 -19.05
N GLU A 280 -44.89 -9.30 -18.16
CA GLU A 280 -44.63 -9.50 -16.70
C GLU A 280 -43.61 -10.57 -16.41
N LEU A 281 -43.65 -11.69 -17.17
CA LEU A 281 -42.71 -12.81 -16.99
C LEU A 281 -41.25 -12.40 -17.28
N VAL A 282 -41.02 -11.61 -18.35
CA VAL A 282 -39.71 -11.11 -18.74
C VAL A 282 -39.19 -10.13 -17.68
N GLN A 283 -40.05 -9.23 -17.19
CA GLN A 283 -39.71 -8.30 -16.13
C GLN A 283 -39.36 -9.04 -14.82
N ALA A 284 -40.10 -10.09 -14.46
CA ALA A 284 -39.81 -10.93 -13.31
C ALA A 284 -38.43 -11.63 -13.44
N ALA A 285 -38.11 -12.18 -14.61
CA ALA A 285 -36.81 -12.78 -14.88
C ALA A 285 -35.68 -11.74 -14.77
N LEU A 286 -35.86 -10.54 -15.30
CA LEU A 286 -34.89 -9.44 -15.21
C LEU A 286 -34.75 -8.91 -13.77
N LEU A 287 -35.81 -8.96 -12.96
CA LEU A 287 -35.76 -8.63 -11.54
C LEU A 287 -34.89 -9.62 -10.77
N VAL A 288 -35.03 -10.94 -11.03
CA VAL A 288 -34.17 -11.98 -10.44
C VAL A 288 -32.72 -11.79 -10.86
N LEU A 289 -32.46 -11.53 -12.16
CA LEU A 289 -31.13 -11.25 -12.68
C LEU A 289 -30.53 -9.99 -12.01
N GLY A 290 -31.32 -8.92 -11.85
CA GLY A 290 -30.89 -7.72 -11.14
C GLY A 290 -30.48 -8.00 -9.69
N GLY A 291 -31.23 -8.86 -8.99
CA GLY A 291 -30.89 -9.36 -7.66
C GLY A 291 -29.54 -10.12 -7.64
N ALA A 292 -29.35 -11.04 -8.58
CA ALA A 292 -28.08 -11.78 -8.71
C ALA A 292 -26.89 -10.85 -8.98
N VAL A 293 -27.04 -9.88 -9.87
CA VAL A 293 -26.01 -8.85 -10.15
C VAL A 293 -25.74 -8.01 -8.92
N PHE A 294 -26.77 -7.59 -8.18
CA PHE A 294 -26.60 -6.82 -6.93
C PHE A 294 -25.75 -7.59 -5.92
N PHE A 295 -26.11 -8.84 -5.61
CA PHE A 295 -25.39 -9.64 -4.63
C PHE A 295 -23.95 -9.97 -5.08
N GLY A 296 -23.72 -10.21 -6.36
CA GLY A 296 -22.38 -10.43 -6.91
C GLY A 296 -21.50 -9.18 -6.91
N ALA A 297 -22.08 -7.99 -7.17
CA ALA A 297 -21.32 -6.75 -7.31
C ALA A 297 -21.18 -5.93 -6.01
N ARG A 298 -21.98 -6.19 -4.97
CA ARG A 298 -22.08 -5.34 -3.78
C ARG A 298 -20.77 -5.07 -3.04
N HIS A 299 -19.82 -6.00 -3.09
CA HIS A 299 -18.53 -5.88 -2.41
C HIS A 299 -17.42 -5.34 -3.31
N THR A 300 -17.55 -5.47 -4.65
CA THR A 300 -16.49 -5.15 -5.60
C THR A 300 -16.75 -3.88 -6.41
N ARG A 301 -18.01 -3.66 -6.82
CA ARG A 301 -18.42 -2.56 -7.74
C ARG A 301 -19.69 -1.86 -7.25
N TYR A 302 -19.53 -0.94 -6.32
CA TYR A 302 -20.66 -0.26 -5.69
C TYR A 302 -21.60 0.46 -6.68
N THR A 303 -21.07 1.09 -7.75
CA THR A 303 -21.88 1.72 -8.80
C THR A 303 -22.81 0.72 -9.49
N LEU A 304 -22.29 -0.47 -9.85
CA LEU A 304 -23.06 -1.52 -10.49
C LEU A 304 -24.11 -2.10 -9.54
N ALA A 305 -23.73 -2.34 -8.29
CA ALA A 305 -24.68 -2.78 -7.26
C ALA A 305 -25.82 -1.77 -7.06
N THR A 306 -25.50 -0.47 -7.02
CA THR A 306 -26.50 0.59 -6.89
C THR A 306 -27.41 0.64 -8.12
N ALA A 307 -26.87 0.50 -9.33
CA ALA A 307 -27.68 0.45 -10.55
C ALA A 307 -28.62 -0.76 -10.53
N ALA A 308 -28.10 -1.94 -10.22
CA ALA A 308 -28.89 -3.17 -10.17
C ALA A 308 -30.02 -3.11 -9.13
N VAL A 309 -29.76 -2.64 -7.90
CA VAL A 309 -30.82 -2.50 -6.88
C VAL A 309 -31.85 -1.43 -7.24
N THR A 310 -31.42 -0.35 -7.90
CA THR A 310 -32.35 0.70 -8.34
C THR A 310 -33.27 0.19 -9.46
N THR A 311 -32.72 -0.54 -10.44
CA THR A 311 -33.50 -1.21 -11.49
C THR A 311 -34.50 -2.21 -10.89
N LEU A 312 -34.01 -3.07 -9.96
CA LEU A 312 -34.84 -4.05 -9.26
C LEU A 312 -36.03 -3.38 -8.55
N LEU A 313 -35.76 -2.33 -7.77
CA LEU A 313 -36.82 -1.58 -7.07
C LEU A 313 -37.84 -0.97 -8.05
N LEU A 314 -37.36 -0.37 -9.13
CA LEU A 314 -38.26 0.25 -10.12
C LEU A 314 -39.17 -0.79 -10.78
N LEU A 315 -38.65 -1.95 -11.17
CA LEU A 315 -39.44 -3.04 -11.73
C LEU A 315 -40.43 -3.60 -10.71
N SER A 316 -40.03 -3.76 -9.44
CA SER A 316 -40.93 -4.21 -8.38
C SER A 316 -42.11 -3.25 -8.18
N PHE A 317 -41.86 -1.95 -8.10
CA PHE A 317 -42.93 -0.97 -7.96
C PHE A 317 -43.82 -0.89 -9.21
N HIS A 318 -43.27 -1.10 -10.41
CA HIS A 318 -44.03 -1.16 -11.64
C HIS A 318 -44.99 -2.35 -11.63
N GLN A 319 -44.56 -3.54 -11.24
CA GLN A 319 -45.43 -4.72 -11.11
C GLN A 319 -46.51 -4.58 -10.03
N MET A 320 -46.25 -3.76 -8.99
CA MET A 320 -47.26 -3.43 -7.96
C MET A 320 -48.24 -2.32 -8.40
N GLY A 321 -48.13 -1.81 -9.63
CA GLY A 321 -48.97 -0.71 -10.13
C GLY A 321 -48.62 0.68 -9.61
N ALA A 322 -47.52 0.85 -8.89
CA ALA A 322 -47.11 2.09 -8.23
C ALA A 322 -46.01 2.85 -8.97
N ALA A 323 -45.84 2.66 -10.28
CA ALA A 323 -44.68 3.20 -11.02
C ALA A 323 -44.73 4.73 -11.23
N SER A 324 -45.90 5.34 -11.21
CA SER A 324 -46.05 6.79 -11.43
C SER A 324 -45.49 7.55 -10.21
N GLY A 325 -44.45 8.35 -10.44
CA GLY A 325 -43.80 9.17 -9.41
C GLY A 325 -42.64 8.53 -8.67
N VAL A 326 -42.48 7.19 -8.72
CA VAL A 326 -41.35 6.51 -8.03
C VAL A 326 -39.99 6.93 -8.60
N ILE A 327 -39.89 7.16 -9.92
CA ILE A 327 -38.64 7.57 -10.57
C ILE A 327 -38.20 8.94 -10.06
N SER A 328 -39.09 9.92 -10.05
CA SER A 328 -38.78 11.28 -9.58
C SER A 328 -38.52 11.32 -8.08
N ALA A 329 -39.30 10.62 -7.26
CA ALA A 329 -39.07 10.50 -5.82
C ALA A 329 -37.71 9.87 -5.52
N ARG A 330 -37.37 8.74 -6.15
CA ARG A 330 -36.08 8.07 -5.98
C ARG A 330 -34.88 8.93 -6.34
N LEU A 331 -34.98 9.69 -7.44
CA LEU A 331 -33.91 10.61 -7.85
C LEU A 331 -33.78 11.75 -6.84
N LEU A 332 -34.89 12.38 -6.47
CA LEU A 332 -34.93 13.51 -5.53
C LEU A 332 -34.36 13.09 -4.15
N ASP A 333 -34.84 11.98 -3.58
CA ASP A 333 -34.39 11.47 -2.28
C ASP A 333 -32.90 11.08 -2.28
N THR A 334 -32.43 10.53 -3.40
CA THR A 334 -31.01 10.26 -3.55
C THR A 334 -30.21 11.55 -3.57
N VAL A 335 -30.64 12.57 -4.32
CA VAL A 335 -29.96 13.88 -4.39
C VAL A 335 -29.97 14.55 -3.01
N VAL A 336 -31.11 14.60 -2.34
CA VAL A 336 -31.26 15.19 -1.01
C VAL A 336 -30.39 14.47 0.01
N GLY A 337 -30.44 13.15 0.05
CA GLY A 337 -29.59 12.35 0.96
C GLY A 337 -28.09 12.55 0.68
N CYS A 338 -27.71 12.64 -0.59
CA CYS A 338 -26.33 12.96 -0.99
C CYS A 338 -25.90 14.38 -0.55
N VAL A 339 -26.76 15.37 -0.71
CA VAL A 339 -26.49 16.76 -0.28
C VAL A 339 -26.33 16.84 1.23
N ILE A 340 -27.24 16.22 2.01
CA ILE A 340 -27.12 16.18 3.48
C ILE A 340 -25.80 15.53 3.90
N ALA A 341 -25.45 14.36 3.34
CA ALA A 341 -24.21 13.67 3.65
C ALA A 341 -22.97 14.49 3.23
N ALA A 342 -23.01 15.17 2.09
CA ALA A 342 -21.93 16.05 1.62
C ALA A 342 -21.73 17.24 2.57
N LEU A 343 -22.80 17.96 2.90
CA LEU A 343 -22.75 19.10 3.82
C LEU A 343 -22.27 18.68 5.20
N ALA A 344 -22.77 17.58 5.74
CA ALA A 344 -22.32 17.05 7.01
C ALA A 344 -20.83 16.69 7.00
N SER A 345 -20.33 16.08 5.91
CA SER A 345 -18.92 15.73 5.79
C SER A 345 -18.00 16.95 5.68
N TRP A 346 -18.52 18.08 5.24
CA TRP A 346 -17.79 19.34 5.08
C TRP A 346 -17.90 20.26 6.32
N LEU A 347 -19.09 20.32 6.96
CA LEU A 347 -19.35 21.23 8.07
C LEU A 347 -19.06 20.63 9.45
N VAL A 348 -19.36 19.32 9.65
CA VAL A 348 -19.29 18.68 10.97
C VAL A 348 -17.95 18.01 11.17
N GLN A 349 -17.03 18.69 11.83
CA GLN A 349 -15.69 18.18 12.17
C GLN A 349 -14.98 17.44 11.03
N PRO A 350 -14.71 18.11 9.90
CA PRO A 350 -14.09 17.46 8.77
C PRO A 350 -12.72 16.90 9.16
N SER A 351 -12.48 15.64 8.81
CA SER A 351 -11.20 14.97 9.03
C SER A 351 -10.32 15.18 7.79
N TRP A 352 -9.70 16.37 7.70
CA TRP A 352 -8.78 16.67 6.61
C TRP A 352 -7.49 15.89 6.76
N GLN A 353 -7.13 15.14 5.72
CA GLN A 353 -5.88 14.37 5.69
C GLN A 353 -4.66 15.30 5.68
N SER A 354 -4.79 16.45 5.04
CA SER A 354 -3.76 17.50 5.03
C SER A 354 -3.24 17.88 6.43
N ARG A 355 -4.08 17.81 7.46
CA ARG A 355 -3.68 18.11 8.84
C ARG A 355 -2.94 16.98 9.56
N HIS A 356 -2.98 15.76 9.03
CA HIS A 356 -2.37 14.58 9.67
C HIS A 356 -0.98 14.26 9.12
N TRP A 357 -0.52 14.99 8.11
CA TRP A 357 0.73 14.73 7.40
C TRP A 357 1.97 14.73 8.30
N PRO A 358 2.20 15.72 9.17
CA PRO A 358 3.42 15.73 10.00
C PRO A 358 3.50 14.49 10.90
N ARG A 359 2.35 14.04 11.42
CA ARG A 359 2.27 12.82 12.23
C ARG A 359 2.58 11.56 11.42
N LEU A 360 2.01 11.42 10.22
CA LEU A 360 2.25 10.28 9.35
C LEU A 360 3.70 10.25 8.88
N ALA A 361 4.27 11.39 8.51
CA ALA A 361 5.67 11.53 8.15
C ALA A 361 6.60 11.17 9.33
N ALA A 362 6.29 11.63 10.55
CA ALA A 362 7.01 11.24 11.75
C ALA A 362 6.96 9.72 11.98
N GLN A 363 5.79 9.11 11.83
CA GLN A 363 5.60 7.67 12.00
C GLN A 363 6.41 6.87 10.97
N VAL A 364 6.45 7.31 9.71
CA VAL A 364 7.26 6.67 8.65
C VAL A 364 8.74 6.70 9.04
N LEU A 365 9.27 7.86 9.42
CA LEU A 365 10.68 8.01 9.79
C LEU A 365 11.05 7.17 11.03
N GLN A 366 10.19 7.15 12.05
CA GLN A 366 10.40 6.35 13.25
C GLN A 366 10.39 4.84 12.94
N THR A 367 9.44 4.37 12.13
CA THR A 367 9.37 2.95 11.76
C THR A 367 10.52 2.53 10.85
N GLN A 368 10.97 3.40 9.93
CA GLN A 368 12.17 3.15 9.12
C GLN A 368 13.44 3.15 9.97
N ALA A 369 13.56 4.01 10.97
CA ALA A 369 14.67 3.99 11.93
C ALA A 369 14.70 2.68 12.73
N LEU A 370 13.56 2.20 13.22
CA LEU A 370 13.45 0.92 13.89
C LEU A 370 13.84 -0.24 12.96
N TYR A 371 13.39 -0.19 11.71
CA TYR A 371 13.74 -1.20 10.71
C TYR A 371 15.24 -1.22 10.41
N LEU A 372 15.87 -0.04 10.22
CA LEU A 372 17.33 0.07 10.07
C LEU A 372 18.07 -0.52 11.28
N ARG A 373 17.63 -0.23 12.50
CA ARG A 373 18.22 -0.77 13.72
C ARG A 373 18.20 -2.31 13.75
N GLU A 374 17.06 -2.91 13.39
CA GLU A 374 16.93 -4.37 13.35
C GLU A 374 17.78 -5.00 12.22
N ILE A 375 17.92 -4.33 11.07
CA ILE A 375 18.84 -4.74 10.00
C ILE A 375 20.28 -4.76 10.53
N LEU A 376 20.73 -3.65 11.14
CA LEU A 376 22.11 -3.52 11.64
C LEU A 376 22.43 -4.55 12.73
N ALA A 377 21.48 -4.86 13.62
CA ALA A 377 21.65 -5.90 14.63
C ALA A 377 21.91 -7.28 14.00
N GLN A 378 21.31 -7.59 12.85
CA GLN A 378 21.54 -8.86 12.16
C GLN A 378 22.87 -8.93 11.40
N TYR A 379 23.43 -7.81 10.99
CA TYR A 379 24.79 -7.77 10.45
C TYR A 379 25.85 -8.06 11.53
N GLN A 380 25.54 -7.80 12.80
CA GLN A 380 26.42 -8.08 13.93
C GLN A 380 26.26 -9.50 14.49
N GLY A 381 25.03 -10.02 14.52
CA GLY A 381 24.68 -11.29 15.16
C GLY A 381 24.44 -12.48 14.21
N GLY A 382 24.58 -12.26 12.88
CA GLY A 382 24.22 -13.25 11.86
C GLY A 382 22.74 -13.19 11.45
N LYS A 383 22.43 -13.78 10.28
CA LYS A 383 21.08 -13.81 9.73
C LYS A 383 20.16 -14.67 10.60
N CYS A 384 19.28 -14.02 11.33
CA CYS A 384 18.19 -14.67 12.06
C CYS A 384 16.87 -14.04 11.66
N ASP A 385 15.90 -14.86 11.24
CA ASP A 385 14.53 -14.39 10.97
C ASP A 385 13.76 -14.17 12.29
N HIS A 386 14.27 -13.26 13.12
CA HIS A 386 13.62 -12.91 14.39
C HIS A 386 12.30 -12.16 14.15
N LEU A 387 11.35 -12.43 15.04
CA LEU A 387 10.05 -11.74 15.07
C LEU A 387 10.22 -10.21 15.05
N ALA A 388 11.22 -9.67 15.77
CA ALA A 388 11.50 -8.24 15.84
C ALA A 388 11.82 -7.62 14.47
N TYR A 389 12.65 -8.27 13.65
CA TYR A 389 12.96 -7.83 12.30
C TYR A 389 11.71 -7.84 11.41
N ARG A 390 10.93 -8.95 11.42
CA ARG A 390 9.70 -9.07 10.61
C ARG A 390 8.65 -8.03 11.01
N LEU A 391 8.52 -7.75 12.31
CA LEU A 391 7.64 -6.71 12.84
C LEU A 391 8.08 -5.30 12.43
N ALA A 392 9.37 -4.98 12.61
CA ALA A 392 9.92 -3.68 12.24
C ALA A 392 9.74 -3.40 10.75
N ARG A 393 10.04 -4.39 9.90
CA ARG A 393 9.83 -4.32 8.46
C ARG A 393 8.36 -4.11 8.10
N ARG A 394 7.46 -4.94 8.62
CA ARG A 394 6.01 -4.79 8.40
C ARG A 394 5.51 -3.41 8.80
N ASN A 395 5.96 -2.92 9.95
CA ASN A 395 5.53 -1.61 10.45
C ASN A 395 6.04 -0.48 9.55
N ALA A 396 7.25 -0.57 9.02
CA ALA A 396 7.79 0.41 8.07
C ALA A 396 6.98 0.44 6.76
N HIS A 397 6.68 -0.72 6.17
CA HIS A 397 5.85 -0.81 4.96
C HIS A 397 4.41 -0.36 5.20
N ASN A 398 3.82 -0.67 6.35
CA ASN A 398 2.48 -0.21 6.72
C ASN A 398 2.42 1.31 6.90
N ALA A 399 3.45 1.91 7.50
CA ALA A 399 3.53 3.36 7.67
C ALA A 399 3.68 4.07 6.31
N ASP A 400 4.50 3.54 5.41
CA ASP A 400 4.64 4.03 4.03
C ASP A 400 3.33 3.94 3.24
N ALA A 401 2.61 2.82 3.34
CA ALA A 401 1.30 2.64 2.74
C ALA A 401 0.26 3.61 3.31
N ALA A 402 0.23 3.82 4.62
CA ALA A 402 -0.66 4.78 5.26
C ALA A 402 -0.40 6.22 4.76
N LEU A 403 0.87 6.57 4.57
CA LEU A 403 1.29 7.84 3.99
C LEU A 403 0.78 7.99 2.54
N SER A 404 0.99 6.97 1.71
CA SER A 404 0.54 6.90 0.31
C SER A 404 -0.98 7.05 0.18
N ASN A 405 -1.73 6.34 1.03
CA ASN A 405 -3.19 6.40 1.05
C ASN A 405 -3.73 7.75 1.50
N SER A 406 -3.08 8.34 2.52
CA SER A 406 -3.40 9.70 2.97
C SER A 406 -3.15 10.73 1.87
N TYR A 407 -2.07 10.59 1.08
CA TYR A 407 -1.82 11.44 -0.08
C TYR A 407 -2.92 11.32 -1.14
N SER A 408 -3.30 10.10 -1.49
CA SER A 408 -4.37 9.85 -2.45
C SER A 408 -5.72 10.43 -1.98
N ALA A 409 -5.98 10.40 -0.68
CA ALA A 409 -7.17 10.99 -0.08
C ALA A 409 -7.11 12.52 -0.05
N MET A 410 -5.94 13.10 0.27
CA MET A 410 -5.71 14.55 0.25
C MET A 410 -5.90 15.16 -1.14
N LEU A 411 -5.54 14.44 -2.21
CA LEU A 411 -5.76 14.90 -3.59
C LEU A 411 -7.25 15.12 -3.93
N LYS A 412 -8.17 14.52 -3.19
CA LYS A 412 -9.62 14.68 -3.33
C LYS A 412 -10.20 15.77 -2.43
N GLU A 413 -9.38 16.37 -1.56
CA GLU A 413 -9.80 17.49 -0.71
C GLU A 413 -9.90 18.80 -1.51
N PRO A 414 -10.77 19.74 -1.08
CA PRO A 414 -10.85 21.06 -1.70
C PRO A 414 -9.52 21.81 -1.69
N LEU A 415 -9.22 22.58 -2.73
CA LEU A 415 -7.94 23.26 -2.93
C LEU A 415 -7.52 24.15 -1.74
N HIS A 416 -8.49 24.83 -1.11
CA HIS A 416 -8.23 25.74 0.02
C HIS A 416 -7.80 25.03 1.31
N VAL A 417 -7.99 23.70 1.41
CA VAL A 417 -7.63 22.89 2.59
C VAL A 417 -6.45 21.97 2.30
N ARG A 418 -6.26 21.65 1.03
CA ARG A 418 -5.34 20.61 0.56
C ARG A 418 -3.86 20.85 0.91
N GLY A 419 -3.45 22.10 1.18
CA GLY A 419 -2.05 22.43 1.40
C GLY A 419 -1.17 22.25 0.15
N ASN A 420 0.16 22.18 0.34
CA ASN A 420 1.10 21.99 -0.76
C ASN A 420 1.27 20.51 -1.13
N ALA A 421 0.42 20.02 -2.05
CA ALA A 421 0.44 18.63 -2.51
C ALA A 421 1.76 18.20 -3.17
N GLU A 422 2.49 19.13 -3.76
CA GLU A 422 3.78 18.85 -4.41
C GLU A 422 4.85 18.50 -3.37
N VAL A 423 4.99 19.30 -2.32
CA VAL A 423 5.94 19.04 -1.23
C VAL A 423 5.66 17.69 -0.56
N VAL A 424 4.37 17.43 -0.32
CA VAL A 424 3.91 16.17 0.27
C VAL A 424 4.20 14.98 -0.65
N GLY A 425 3.94 15.12 -1.94
CA GLY A 425 4.23 14.10 -2.95
C GLY A 425 5.74 13.81 -3.06
N ASN A 426 6.57 14.85 -3.05
CA ASN A 426 8.03 14.72 -3.07
C ASN A 426 8.54 14.00 -1.81
N PHE A 427 8.00 14.35 -0.63
CA PHE A 427 8.33 13.63 0.60
C PHE A 427 7.97 12.15 0.51
N LEU A 428 6.77 11.82 0.02
CA LEU A 428 6.32 10.44 -0.18
C LEU A 428 7.27 9.67 -1.11
N CYS A 429 7.66 10.25 -2.25
CA CYS A 429 8.59 9.62 -3.19
C CYS A 429 9.96 9.34 -2.56
N LEU A 430 10.50 10.32 -1.83
CA LEU A 430 11.80 10.19 -1.17
C LEU A 430 11.77 9.17 -0.04
N SER A 431 10.71 9.21 0.78
CA SER A 431 10.48 8.26 1.88
C SER A 431 10.34 6.82 1.37
N HIS A 432 9.56 6.63 0.30
CA HIS A 432 9.41 5.31 -0.34
C HIS A 432 10.73 4.82 -0.95
N THR A 433 11.50 5.70 -1.61
CA THR A 433 12.83 5.37 -2.14
C THR A 433 13.78 4.95 -1.03
N GLN A 434 13.76 5.66 0.10
CA GLN A 434 14.56 5.31 1.27
C GLN A 434 14.17 3.94 1.85
N LEU A 435 12.87 3.65 1.97
CA LEU A 435 12.37 2.35 2.43
C LEU A 435 12.85 1.20 1.52
N ASN A 436 12.86 1.42 0.20
CA ASN A 436 13.36 0.44 -0.76
C ASN A 436 14.86 0.16 -0.59
N TYR A 437 15.67 1.20 -0.36
CA TYR A 437 17.10 1.02 -0.07
C TYR A 437 17.33 0.29 1.27
N LEU A 438 16.53 0.56 2.30
CA LEU A 438 16.55 -0.20 3.56
C LEU A 438 16.14 -1.66 3.33
N SER A 439 15.16 -1.92 2.49
CA SER A 439 14.73 -3.29 2.16
C SER A 439 15.81 -4.05 1.39
N ALA A 440 16.50 -3.40 0.44
CA ALA A 440 17.65 -3.99 -0.25
C ALA A 440 18.80 -4.31 0.71
N LEU A 441 19.11 -3.40 1.64
CA LEU A 441 20.08 -3.63 2.70
C LEU A 441 19.68 -4.84 3.57
N GLY A 442 18.40 -4.94 3.94
CA GLY A 442 17.85 -6.07 4.69
C GLY A 442 17.93 -7.41 3.95
N ALA A 443 17.79 -7.42 2.62
CA ALA A 443 17.88 -8.64 1.81
C ALA A 443 19.31 -9.20 1.74
N GLN A 444 20.32 -8.33 1.75
CA GLN A 444 21.74 -8.69 1.60
C GLN A 444 22.39 -9.19 2.91
N ARG A 445 21.69 -9.18 4.04
CA ARG A 445 22.21 -9.55 5.37
C ARG A 445 22.76 -10.98 5.52
N GLY A 446 22.44 -11.87 4.57
CA GLY A 446 22.89 -13.28 4.62
C GLY A 446 24.30 -13.55 4.11
N GLY A 447 24.88 -12.66 3.30
CA GLY A 447 26.19 -12.86 2.67
C GLY A 447 27.38 -12.32 3.49
N ALA A 448 27.11 -11.48 4.49
CA ALA A 448 28.16 -10.73 5.21
C ALA A 448 28.46 -11.28 6.62
N ALA A 449 27.86 -12.37 7.04
CA ALA A 449 27.83 -12.84 8.43
C ALA A 449 29.19 -13.26 9.02
N ALA A 450 30.26 -13.21 8.25
CA ALA A 450 31.59 -13.69 8.71
C ALA A 450 32.61 -12.57 8.99
N GLN A 451 32.30 -11.31 8.71
CA GLN A 451 33.28 -10.23 8.91
C GLN A 451 32.65 -9.06 9.71
N PRO A 452 33.37 -8.51 10.70
CA PRO A 452 32.91 -7.36 11.47
C PRO A 452 32.78 -6.12 10.57
N MET A 453 31.75 -5.30 10.81
CA MET A 453 31.54 -4.03 10.14
C MET A 453 32.71 -3.10 10.41
N ASP A 454 33.27 -2.47 9.38
CA ASP A 454 34.31 -1.46 9.52
C ASP A 454 33.81 -0.24 10.29
N GLU A 455 34.68 0.46 11.00
CA GLU A 455 34.31 1.55 11.91
C GLU A 455 33.59 2.69 11.18
N ALA A 456 34.06 3.03 10.00
CA ALA A 456 33.47 4.10 9.19
C ALA A 456 32.03 3.76 8.75
N THR A 457 31.77 2.51 8.32
CA THR A 457 30.40 2.04 7.98
C THR A 457 29.48 2.05 9.20
N ARG A 458 30.02 1.67 10.38
CA ARG A 458 29.28 1.70 11.64
C ARG A 458 28.90 3.13 12.03
N GLU A 459 29.84 4.07 11.93
CA GLU A 459 29.60 5.48 12.23
C GLU A 459 28.53 6.09 11.31
N LEU A 460 28.60 5.80 10.00
CA LEU A 460 27.56 6.23 9.04
C LEU A 460 26.20 5.64 9.41
N ALA A 461 26.13 4.35 9.71
CA ALA A 461 24.88 3.69 10.07
C ALA A 461 24.26 4.28 11.34
N GLN A 462 25.07 4.56 12.36
CA GLN A 462 24.63 5.20 13.61
C GLN A 462 24.18 6.65 13.39
N SER A 463 24.91 7.40 12.57
CA SER A 463 24.56 8.78 12.21
C SER A 463 23.23 8.86 11.46
N LEU A 464 23.00 7.95 10.50
CA LEU A 464 21.73 7.85 9.78
C LEU A 464 20.57 7.48 10.72
N LEU A 465 20.77 6.50 11.59
CA LEU A 465 19.78 6.08 12.58
C LEU A 465 19.36 7.25 13.49
N ALA A 466 20.35 7.93 14.07
CA ALA A 466 20.11 9.10 14.92
C ALA A 466 19.39 10.23 14.19
N SER A 467 19.79 10.49 12.93
CA SER A 467 19.18 11.55 12.10
C SER A 467 17.73 11.26 11.73
N LEU A 468 17.39 10.02 11.40
CA LEU A 468 16.01 9.59 11.14
C LEU A 468 15.14 9.72 12.38
N GLN A 469 15.64 9.26 13.53
CA GLN A 469 14.93 9.38 14.81
C GLN A 469 14.71 10.85 15.20
N GLN A 470 15.72 11.67 15.05
CA GLN A 470 15.64 13.11 15.37
C GLN A 470 14.61 13.81 14.46
N LEU A 471 14.66 13.59 13.15
CA LEU A 471 13.71 14.20 12.22
C LEU A 471 12.26 13.75 12.52
N GLY A 472 12.05 12.47 12.86
CA GLY A 472 10.74 11.96 13.28
C GLY A 472 10.22 12.67 14.53
N LEU A 473 11.07 12.88 15.55
CA LEU A 473 10.72 13.60 16.78
C LEU A 473 10.46 15.11 16.52
N GLU A 474 11.21 15.72 15.62
CA GLU A 474 11.00 17.12 15.22
C GLU A 474 9.61 17.32 14.58
N LEU A 475 9.22 16.43 13.67
CA LEU A 475 7.89 16.47 13.03
C LEU A 475 6.75 16.22 14.04
N GLU A 476 6.93 15.31 14.99
CA GLU A 476 5.93 15.03 16.02
C GLU A 476 5.73 16.24 16.95
N ARG A 477 6.82 16.88 17.36
CA ARG A 477 6.77 18.12 18.17
C ARG A 477 6.16 19.29 17.41
N ALA A 478 6.47 19.41 16.12
CA ALA A 478 5.91 20.45 15.26
C ALA A 478 4.39 20.35 15.17
N GLN A 479 3.85 19.15 15.10
CA GLN A 479 2.41 18.93 15.11
C GLN A 479 1.76 19.33 16.44
N GLN A 480 2.44 19.11 17.56
CA GLN A 480 1.91 19.45 18.90
C GLN A 480 1.97 20.95 19.18
N SER A 481 3.01 21.63 18.71
CA SER A 481 3.29 23.05 19.04
C SER A 481 2.85 24.05 17.97
N GLY A 482 2.46 23.58 16.77
CA GLY A 482 2.15 24.46 15.63
C GLY A 482 3.34 25.27 15.10
N ARG A 483 4.57 25.01 15.56
CA ARG A 483 5.80 25.69 15.15
C ARG A 483 6.99 24.74 15.11
N VAL A 484 7.74 24.77 14.04
CA VAL A 484 9.08 24.13 13.98
C VAL A 484 10.08 25.01 14.72
N ARG A 485 10.61 24.50 15.82
CA ARG A 485 11.78 25.08 16.44
C ARG A 485 13.00 24.73 15.59
N LYS A 486 13.72 25.74 15.09
CA LYS A 486 14.99 25.55 14.37
C LYS A 486 16.00 24.88 15.30
N THR A 487 16.12 23.57 15.24
CA THR A 487 17.20 22.85 15.91
C THR A 487 18.37 22.72 14.96
N HIS A 488 19.51 23.24 15.34
CA HIS A 488 20.72 23.38 14.53
C HIS A 488 21.56 22.08 14.41
N SER A 489 20.97 20.89 14.54
CA SER A 489 21.76 19.65 14.57
C SER A 489 21.54 18.76 13.33
N ALA A 490 22.13 19.15 12.21
CA ALA A 490 22.35 18.23 11.11
C ALA A 490 23.65 18.46 10.30
N PRO A 491 24.76 18.84 10.91
CA PRO A 491 26.04 18.74 10.20
C PRO A 491 26.49 17.29 10.05
N ALA A 492 26.11 16.36 10.95
CA ALA A 492 26.69 15.04 11.04
C ALA A 492 26.55 14.18 9.76
N VAL A 493 25.34 13.98 9.21
CA VAL A 493 25.19 13.11 8.03
C VAL A 493 25.84 13.70 6.77
N ALA A 494 25.62 15.01 6.54
CA ALA A 494 26.22 15.68 5.38
C ALA A 494 27.75 15.84 5.50
N GLN A 495 28.26 15.90 6.71
CA GLN A 495 29.69 15.95 6.99
C GLN A 495 30.29 14.56 6.84
N VAL A 496 29.71 13.54 7.45
CA VAL A 496 30.13 12.15 7.30
C VAL A 496 30.07 11.71 5.84
N LEU A 497 29.04 12.08 5.08
CA LEU A 497 28.97 11.79 3.64
C LEU A 497 30.04 12.53 2.80
N ARG A 498 30.47 13.72 3.21
CA ARG A 498 31.57 14.45 2.54
C ARG A 498 32.93 13.82 2.85
N GLU A 499 33.16 13.41 4.07
CA GLU A 499 34.35 12.70 4.51
C GLU A 499 34.45 11.31 3.87
N TRP A 500 33.29 10.70 3.54
CA TRP A 500 33.17 9.42 2.82
C TRP A 500 33.33 9.51 1.30
N GLY A 501 33.61 10.68 0.74
CA GLY A 501 33.82 10.89 -0.71
C GLY A 501 34.87 9.99 -1.37
N THR A 502 35.63 9.24 -0.57
CA THR A 502 36.62 8.25 -0.98
C THR A 502 36.37 6.93 -0.26
N VAL A 503 35.35 6.15 -0.72
CA VAL A 503 35.17 4.77 -0.20
C VAL A 503 36.40 3.95 -0.54
N PRO A 504 37.02 3.24 0.44
CA PRO A 504 38.13 2.34 0.16
C PRO A 504 37.74 1.29 -0.88
N ALA A 505 38.59 1.06 -1.84
CA ALA A 505 38.40 0.16 -2.98
C ALA A 505 38.46 -1.33 -2.64
N ALA A 506 38.39 -1.72 -1.35
CA ALA A 506 38.48 -3.10 -0.94
C ALA A 506 37.27 -3.94 -1.38
N PRO A 507 37.47 -5.09 -2.03
CA PRO A 507 36.40 -5.97 -2.48
C PRO A 507 35.84 -6.82 -1.32
N SER A 508 35.07 -6.22 -0.42
CA SER A 508 34.44 -6.94 0.69
C SER A 508 32.91 -6.90 0.60
N ALA A 509 32.23 -7.85 1.22
CA ALA A 509 30.77 -7.85 1.37
C ALA A 509 30.28 -6.55 2.05
N HIS A 510 31.12 -5.91 2.88
CA HIS A 510 30.88 -4.60 3.48
C HIS A 510 30.77 -3.46 2.46
N SER A 511 31.35 -3.60 1.27
CA SER A 511 31.25 -2.56 0.23
C SER A 511 29.83 -2.42 -0.34
N LEU A 512 29.04 -3.51 -0.38
CA LEU A 512 27.62 -3.42 -0.79
C LEU A 512 26.76 -2.77 0.31
N MET A 513 26.98 -3.16 1.57
CA MET A 513 26.32 -2.53 2.71
C MET A 513 26.62 -1.04 2.79
N ALA A 514 27.90 -0.67 2.70
CA ALA A 514 28.33 0.73 2.67
C ALA A 514 27.71 1.50 1.50
N ALA A 515 27.64 0.90 0.31
CA ALA A 515 27.00 1.50 -0.85
C ALA A 515 25.50 1.74 -0.64
N GLN A 516 24.79 0.79 -0.05
CA GLN A 516 23.35 0.95 0.26
C GLN A 516 23.13 2.03 1.34
N LEU A 517 23.94 2.06 2.39
CA LEU A 517 23.88 3.13 3.40
C LEU A 517 24.18 4.51 2.82
N GLN A 518 25.10 4.61 1.85
CA GLN A 518 25.32 5.86 1.13
C GLN A 518 24.10 6.31 0.32
N LEU A 519 23.35 5.38 -0.30
CA LEU A 519 22.12 5.71 -0.99
C LEU A 519 21.07 6.28 -0.04
N VAL A 520 20.88 5.64 1.12
CA VAL A 520 20.01 6.14 2.18
C VAL A 520 20.45 7.55 2.61
N GLY A 521 21.77 7.74 2.82
CA GLY A 521 22.35 9.02 3.18
C GLY A 521 22.16 10.12 2.14
N LYS A 522 22.25 9.80 0.85
CA LYS A 522 22.04 10.78 -0.26
C LYS A 522 20.59 11.27 -0.35
N VAL A 523 19.62 10.42 -0.02
CA VAL A 523 18.19 10.78 -0.03
C VAL A 523 17.83 11.65 1.18
N PHE A 524 18.49 11.45 2.32
CA PHE A 524 18.12 12.05 3.60
C PHE A 524 18.09 13.60 3.60
N PRO A 525 19.06 14.34 3.02
CA PRO A 525 19.01 15.81 2.99
C PRO A 525 17.78 16.37 2.28
N GLN A 526 17.40 15.76 1.14
CA GLN A 526 16.21 16.14 0.39
C GLN A 526 14.94 15.82 1.15
N LEU A 527 14.89 14.64 1.77
CA LEU A 527 13.77 14.22 2.61
C LEU A 527 13.55 15.18 3.79
N ARG A 528 14.63 15.61 4.44
CA ARG A 528 14.59 16.60 5.52
C ARG A 528 14.09 17.96 5.05
N GLU A 529 14.52 18.41 3.90
CA GLU A 529 14.08 19.70 3.35
C GLU A 529 12.58 19.67 3.02
N GLN A 530 12.08 18.58 2.41
CA GLN A 530 10.64 18.42 2.16
C GLN A 530 9.84 18.35 3.47
N ALA A 531 10.35 17.63 4.47
CA ALA A 531 9.73 17.55 5.79
C ALA A 531 9.61 18.94 6.45
N ARG A 532 10.65 19.77 6.33
CA ARG A 532 10.66 21.15 6.83
C ARG A 532 9.64 22.02 6.10
N GLN A 533 9.62 21.98 4.76
CA GLN A 533 8.67 22.75 3.96
C GLN A 533 7.21 22.38 4.23
N MET A 534 6.92 21.11 4.55
CA MET A 534 5.58 20.68 4.96
C MET A 534 5.10 21.38 6.23
N VAL A 535 5.99 21.62 7.17
CA VAL A 535 5.60 22.22 8.46
C VAL A 535 5.61 23.77 8.41
N GLU A 536 6.49 24.37 7.59
CA GLU A 536 6.55 25.83 7.44
C GLU A 536 5.38 26.40 6.63
N ARG A 537 4.78 25.61 5.75
CA ARG A 537 3.71 26.02 4.81
C ARG A 537 2.34 25.38 5.11
N GLY A 538 2.23 24.51 6.08
CA GLY A 538 0.98 23.91 6.60
C GLY A 538 0.47 24.66 7.81
#